data_401a043fc7118357d8234b8e59fd9b74
#
_entry.id   401a043fc7118357d8234b8e59fd9b74
#
_cell.length_a   1.000
_cell.length_b   1.000
_cell.length_c   1.000
_cell.angle_alpha   90.00
_cell.angle_beta   90.00
_cell.angle_gamma   90.00
#
_symmetry.space_group_name_H-M   'P 1'
#
loop_
_entity.id
_entity.type
_entity.pdbx_description
1 polymer ?
#
loop_
_entity_poly.entity_id
_entity_poly.type
_entity_poly.pdbx_seq_one_letter_code
_entity_poly.pdbx_strand_id
1 'polypeptide(L)'
;RSDLISAGPFSTFAPGDTINIAFAFVVAKKMEDGNPNAQNNAVQRGGLLSAANWAQTTYNGEDGNFNGILDPGEDKDGDGRITRFILPTPPSIPYSRVEAGENSATIYWANNSVTSVDPISKKQDFEGFNVYATSTGFDVFGTPNLAEDLSLVASFDSIGNDYGMNNGFAPVKLLTPKIFENDTVIYDYAYTLSPLPNGWQTAMAVTAFDKGDLNSGLESLESSALANGPRVFPGKE
;
A
#
# COMPACT_ATOMS: atom_id res chain seq x y z
N ARG A 1 -24.53 -24.52 -14.66
CA ARG A 1 -23.25 -24.51 -15.37
C ARG A 1 -22.20 -25.06 -14.43
N SER A 2 -21.41 -26.01 -14.90
CA SER A 2 -20.33 -26.62 -14.12
C SER A 2 -19.03 -26.37 -14.87
N ASP A 3 -18.00 -25.96 -14.16
CA ASP A 3 -16.65 -25.73 -14.70
C ASP A 3 -15.73 -26.84 -14.14
N LEU A 4 -14.94 -27.47 -15.00
CA LEU A 4 -13.97 -28.51 -14.64
C LEU A 4 -12.57 -27.92 -14.63
N ILE A 5 -11.86 -28.07 -13.52
CA ILE A 5 -10.45 -27.73 -13.41
C ILE A 5 -9.68 -29.04 -13.26
N SER A 6 -8.62 -29.22 -14.09
CA SER A 6 -7.78 -30.42 -14.02
C SER A 6 -6.31 -30.03 -13.99
N ALA A 7 -5.49 -30.82 -13.29
CA ALA A 7 -4.04 -30.74 -13.27
C ALA A 7 -3.46 -32.05 -13.83
N GLY A 8 -2.38 -31.97 -14.61
CA GLY A 8 -1.76 -33.12 -15.27
C GLY A 8 -1.73 -32.96 -16.80
N PRO A 9 -1.28 -33.96 -17.57
CA PRO A 9 -0.93 -35.33 -17.15
C PRO A 9 0.42 -35.40 -16.39
N PHE A 10 0.50 -36.31 -15.43
CA PHE A 10 1.76 -36.61 -14.76
C PHE A 10 2.40 -37.84 -15.41
N SER A 11 3.67 -37.73 -15.79
CA SER A 11 4.34 -38.80 -16.55
C SER A 11 4.57 -40.09 -15.76
N THR A 12 4.80 -39.96 -14.45
CA THR A 12 5.03 -41.07 -13.54
C THR A 12 4.49 -40.72 -12.16
N PHE A 13 3.82 -41.66 -11.50
CA PHE A 13 3.32 -41.51 -10.15
C PHE A 13 3.46 -42.86 -9.45
N ALA A 14 4.47 -42.98 -8.59
CA ALA A 14 4.78 -44.21 -7.89
C ALA A 14 4.09 -44.24 -6.49
N PRO A 15 3.93 -45.42 -5.90
CA PRO A 15 3.41 -45.52 -4.54
C PRO A 15 4.32 -44.75 -3.56
N GLY A 16 3.71 -43.80 -2.83
CA GLY A 16 4.43 -42.91 -1.91
C GLY A 16 4.74 -41.51 -2.46
N ASP A 17 4.59 -41.30 -3.75
CA ASP A 17 4.72 -39.95 -4.34
C ASP A 17 3.62 -39.01 -3.90
N THR A 18 3.97 -37.76 -3.70
CA THR A 18 3.03 -36.72 -3.32
C THR A 18 3.06 -35.60 -4.35
N ILE A 19 1.91 -35.14 -4.77
CA ILE A 19 1.76 -33.97 -5.65
C ILE A 19 1.03 -32.88 -4.89
N ASN A 20 1.64 -31.71 -4.79
CA ASN A 20 1.01 -30.53 -4.23
C ASN A 20 0.32 -29.76 -5.36
N ILE A 21 -0.97 -29.50 -5.21
CA ILE A 21 -1.76 -28.73 -6.17
C ILE A 21 -2.38 -27.57 -5.42
N ALA A 22 -2.17 -26.36 -5.94
CA ALA A 22 -2.80 -25.14 -5.43
C ALA A 22 -3.78 -24.60 -6.46
N PHE A 23 -4.91 -24.10 -5.99
CA PHE A 23 -5.89 -23.39 -6.79
C PHE A 23 -6.13 -22.01 -6.21
N ALA A 24 -6.21 -20.99 -7.07
CA ALA A 24 -6.61 -19.66 -6.69
C ALA A 24 -8.00 -19.35 -7.24
N PHE A 25 -8.87 -18.79 -6.40
CA PHE A 25 -10.12 -18.19 -6.83
C PHE A 25 -9.93 -16.69 -6.95
N VAL A 26 -9.88 -16.19 -8.19
CA VAL A 26 -9.53 -14.80 -8.48
C VAL A 26 -10.76 -14.06 -8.98
N VAL A 27 -11.07 -12.93 -8.36
CA VAL A 27 -12.15 -12.04 -8.75
C VAL A 27 -11.65 -10.60 -8.83
N ALA A 28 -12.19 -9.83 -9.77
CA ALA A 28 -11.91 -8.40 -9.87
C ALA A 28 -13.10 -7.65 -10.48
N LYS A 29 -13.20 -6.36 -10.17
CA LYS A 29 -14.16 -5.47 -10.82
C LYS A 29 -13.74 -5.31 -12.29
N LYS A 30 -14.71 -5.38 -13.18
CA LYS A 30 -14.52 -5.06 -14.60
C LYS A 30 -14.05 -3.61 -14.73
N MET A 31 -12.98 -3.38 -15.47
CA MET A 31 -12.51 -2.03 -15.75
C MET A 31 -13.36 -1.39 -16.85
N GLU A 32 -13.61 -0.10 -16.70
CA GLU A 32 -14.34 0.67 -17.71
C GLU A 32 -13.38 1.04 -18.87
N ASP A 33 -13.85 0.84 -20.09
CA ASP A 33 -13.11 1.18 -21.32
C ASP A 33 -13.80 2.29 -22.14
N GLY A 34 -14.83 2.92 -21.58
CA GLY A 34 -15.62 3.94 -22.26
C GLY A 34 -16.57 3.41 -23.35
N ASN A 35 -16.61 2.09 -23.58
CA ASN A 35 -17.48 1.47 -24.55
C ASN A 35 -18.55 0.61 -23.89
N PRO A 36 -19.80 1.09 -23.77
CA PRO A 36 -20.87 0.37 -23.08
C PRO A 36 -21.26 -0.95 -23.77
N ASN A 37 -20.94 -1.10 -25.07
CA ASN A 37 -21.25 -2.29 -25.84
C ASN A 37 -20.09 -3.30 -25.87
N ALA A 38 -18.90 -2.93 -25.44
CA ALA A 38 -17.77 -3.86 -25.38
C ALA A 38 -17.98 -4.90 -24.27
N GLN A 39 -17.77 -6.15 -24.62
CA GLN A 39 -17.83 -7.25 -23.69
C GLN A 39 -16.52 -8.02 -23.75
N ASN A 40 -15.78 -8.09 -22.63
CA ASN A 40 -14.64 -8.98 -22.50
C ASN A 40 -13.43 -8.63 -23.39
N ASN A 41 -12.98 -7.39 -23.39
CA ASN A 41 -11.71 -7.00 -24.01
C ASN A 41 -10.54 -6.95 -22.99
N ALA A 42 -9.33 -6.67 -23.48
CA ALA A 42 -8.13 -6.66 -22.65
C ALA A 42 -8.18 -5.59 -21.54
N VAL A 43 -8.72 -4.39 -21.83
CA VAL A 43 -8.87 -3.31 -20.85
C VAL A 43 -9.82 -3.74 -19.74
N GLN A 44 -10.99 -4.26 -20.11
CA GLN A 44 -12.00 -4.70 -19.13
C GLN A 44 -11.52 -5.84 -18.22
N ARG A 45 -10.56 -6.66 -18.69
CA ARG A 45 -9.95 -7.76 -17.93
C ARG A 45 -8.72 -7.34 -17.15
N GLY A 46 -8.26 -6.08 -17.25
CA GLY A 46 -7.02 -5.62 -16.63
C GLY A 46 -6.95 -5.92 -15.13
N GLY A 47 -8.00 -5.59 -14.40
CA GLY A 47 -8.07 -5.89 -12.96
C GLY A 47 -8.03 -7.40 -12.64
N LEU A 48 -8.64 -8.25 -13.46
CA LEU A 48 -8.60 -9.69 -13.27
C LEU A 48 -7.19 -10.26 -13.55
N LEU A 49 -6.50 -9.77 -14.57
CA LEU A 49 -5.13 -10.16 -14.89
C LEU A 49 -4.17 -9.73 -13.77
N SER A 50 -4.31 -8.51 -13.27
CA SER A 50 -3.54 -8.04 -12.12
C SER A 50 -3.75 -8.93 -10.89
N ALA A 51 -4.99 -9.22 -10.53
CA ALA A 51 -5.31 -10.09 -9.40
C ALA A 51 -4.79 -11.54 -9.60
N ALA A 52 -4.78 -12.05 -10.84
CA ALA A 52 -4.21 -13.35 -11.16
C ALA A 52 -2.68 -13.37 -11.00
N ASN A 53 -2.00 -12.29 -11.43
CA ASN A 53 -0.56 -12.14 -11.24
C ASN A 53 -0.21 -12.10 -9.74
N TRP A 54 -0.97 -11.36 -8.94
CA TRP A 54 -0.80 -11.34 -7.49
C TRP A 54 -1.00 -12.71 -6.84
N ALA A 55 -2.01 -13.47 -7.28
CA ALA A 55 -2.22 -14.83 -6.80
C ALA A 55 -1.03 -15.76 -7.16
N GLN A 56 -0.45 -15.59 -8.34
CA GLN A 56 0.75 -16.34 -8.77
C GLN A 56 1.97 -15.93 -7.92
N THR A 57 2.20 -14.64 -7.73
CA THR A 57 3.29 -14.12 -6.88
C THR A 57 3.18 -14.65 -5.46
N THR A 58 1.97 -14.63 -4.88
CA THR A 58 1.70 -15.19 -3.55
C THR A 58 2.06 -16.67 -3.47
N TYR A 59 1.66 -17.45 -4.47
CA TYR A 59 1.96 -18.88 -4.52
C TYR A 59 3.46 -19.14 -4.65
N ASN A 60 4.15 -18.36 -5.47
CA ASN A 60 5.58 -18.53 -5.71
C ASN A 60 6.43 -18.16 -4.47
N GLY A 61 6.01 -17.11 -3.75
CA GLY A 61 6.72 -16.69 -2.54
C GLY A 61 8.18 -16.33 -2.81
N GLU A 62 9.11 -17.09 -2.25
CA GLU A 62 10.56 -16.88 -2.43
C GLU A 62 11.11 -17.34 -3.79
N ASP A 63 10.37 -18.15 -4.55
CA ASP A 63 10.73 -18.61 -5.89
C ASP A 63 10.55 -17.44 -6.91
N GLY A 64 11.55 -16.58 -6.98
CA GLY A 64 11.48 -15.34 -7.74
C GLY A 64 11.50 -15.53 -9.26
N ASN A 65 12.06 -16.62 -9.77
CA ASN A 65 12.14 -16.92 -11.20
C ASN A 65 11.09 -17.94 -11.66
N PHE A 66 10.26 -18.45 -10.73
CA PHE A 66 9.12 -19.33 -10.97
C PHE A 66 9.49 -20.71 -11.53
N ASN A 67 10.69 -21.20 -11.22
CA ASN A 67 11.16 -22.50 -11.70
C ASN A 67 10.85 -23.67 -10.73
N GLY A 68 10.41 -23.39 -9.51
CA GLY A 68 10.07 -24.39 -8.48
C GLY A 68 11.30 -24.97 -7.76
N ILE A 69 12.46 -24.38 -7.96
CA ILE A 69 13.74 -24.76 -7.35
C ILE A 69 14.20 -23.61 -6.46
N LEU A 70 14.74 -23.93 -5.29
CA LEU A 70 15.35 -22.91 -4.43
C LEU A 70 16.74 -22.53 -4.97
N ASP A 71 16.82 -21.42 -5.65
CA ASP A 71 18.05 -20.91 -6.23
C ASP A 71 18.88 -20.09 -5.23
N PRO A 72 20.20 -19.89 -5.45
CA PRO A 72 21.02 -19.05 -4.60
C PRO A 72 20.48 -17.63 -4.47
N GLY A 73 20.16 -17.23 -3.24
CA GLY A 73 19.60 -15.91 -2.92
C GLY A 73 18.08 -15.84 -2.85
N GLU A 74 17.36 -16.92 -3.12
CA GLU A 74 15.91 -17.01 -2.94
C GLU A 74 15.51 -17.39 -1.50
N ASP A 75 16.31 -18.20 -0.82
CA ASP A 75 16.11 -18.54 0.59
C ASP A 75 16.36 -17.30 1.47
N LYS A 76 15.30 -16.57 1.77
CA LYS A 76 15.37 -15.31 2.51
C LYS A 76 15.29 -15.52 4.02
N ASP A 77 14.63 -16.58 4.46
CA ASP A 77 14.48 -16.90 5.87
C ASP A 77 15.50 -17.95 6.36
N GLY A 78 16.27 -18.57 5.45
CA GLY A 78 17.36 -19.47 5.76
C GLY A 78 16.92 -20.87 6.17
N ASP A 79 15.70 -21.27 5.82
CA ASP A 79 15.13 -22.58 6.19
C ASP A 79 15.46 -23.71 5.19
N GLY A 80 16.10 -23.39 4.06
CA GLY A 80 16.49 -24.33 3.01
C GLY A 80 15.32 -24.84 2.16
N ARG A 81 14.20 -24.12 2.15
CA ARG A 81 12.99 -24.47 1.39
C ARG A 81 12.42 -23.24 0.74
N ILE A 82 11.58 -23.43 -0.28
CA ILE A 82 10.79 -22.34 -0.85
C ILE A 82 9.63 -22.04 0.08
N THR A 83 9.66 -20.90 0.77
CA THR A 83 8.51 -20.40 1.53
C THR A 83 7.50 -19.80 0.57
N ARG A 84 6.30 -20.39 0.54
CA ARG A 84 5.18 -20.00 -0.34
C ARG A 84 4.12 -19.24 0.44
N PHE A 85 3.17 -18.62 -0.28
CA PHE A 85 2.03 -17.89 0.27
C PHE A 85 2.43 -16.66 1.10
N ILE A 86 3.55 -16.03 0.75
CA ILE A 86 3.94 -14.73 1.26
C ILE A 86 3.73 -13.67 0.18
N LEU A 87 3.35 -12.46 0.62
CA LEU A 87 3.19 -11.28 -0.23
C LEU A 87 4.15 -10.19 0.23
N PRO A 88 4.69 -9.40 -0.70
CA PRO A 88 5.28 -8.13 -0.32
C PRO A 88 4.21 -7.28 0.38
N THR A 89 4.63 -6.51 1.35
CA THR A 89 3.73 -5.64 2.11
C THR A 89 4.23 -4.21 2.04
N PRO A 90 3.31 -3.24 1.93
CA PRO A 90 3.71 -1.85 2.05
C PRO A 90 4.31 -1.58 3.42
N PRO A 91 5.07 -0.50 3.59
CA PRO A 91 5.53 -0.08 4.90
C PRO A 91 4.37 0.06 5.88
N SER A 92 4.64 -0.11 7.18
CA SER A 92 3.61 0.00 8.20
C SER A 92 2.92 1.35 8.14
N ILE A 93 1.62 1.38 8.46
CA ILE A 93 0.83 2.61 8.45
C ILE A 93 1.42 3.59 9.48
N PRO A 94 1.74 4.85 9.09
CA PRO A 94 2.24 5.84 10.03
C PRO A 94 1.24 6.10 11.15
N TYR A 95 1.68 6.08 12.41
CA TYR A 95 0.84 6.60 13.49
C TYR A 95 0.65 8.09 13.26
N SER A 96 -0.59 8.54 13.15
CA SER A 96 -0.87 9.93 12.82
C SER A 96 -1.90 10.56 13.73
N ARG A 97 -1.82 11.89 13.87
CA ARG A 97 -2.76 12.71 14.62
C ARG A 97 -2.93 14.07 13.95
N VAL A 98 -4.15 14.60 13.98
CA VAL A 98 -4.46 15.92 13.40
C VAL A 98 -4.84 16.89 14.50
N GLU A 99 -4.33 18.11 14.40
CA GLU A 99 -4.76 19.28 15.19
C GLU A 99 -5.43 20.31 14.31
N ALA A 100 -6.56 20.84 14.79
CA ALA A 100 -7.20 22.01 14.21
C ALA A 100 -6.40 23.28 14.52
N GLY A 101 -6.33 24.16 13.55
CA GLY A 101 -5.80 25.51 13.70
C GLY A 101 -6.73 26.52 13.06
N GLU A 102 -6.48 27.82 13.28
CA GLU A 102 -7.25 28.87 12.63
C GLU A 102 -7.00 28.83 11.11
N ASN A 103 -8.04 28.63 10.33
CA ASN A 103 -8.00 28.42 8.87
C ASN A 103 -6.99 27.36 8.41
N SER A 104 -6.73 26.34 9.23
CA SER A 104 -5.73 25.33 8.96
C SER A 104 -5.98 24.03 9.71
N ALA A 105 -5.33 22.96 9.25
CA ALA A 105 -5.21 21.70 9.97
C ALA A 105 -3.79 21.19 9.83
N THR A 106 -3.22 20.67 10.90
CA THR A 106 -1.87 20.08 10.88
C THR A 106 -1.94 18.60 11.20
N ILE A 107 -1.47 17.76 10.28
CA ILE A 107 -1.30 16.34 10.52
C ILE A 107 0.13 16.07 10.97
N TYR A 108 0.28 15.33 12.05
CA TYR A 108 1.56 14.87 12.61
C TYR A 108 1.66 13.37 12.42
N TRP A 109 2.85 12.84 12.16
CA TRP A 109 3.06 11.40 12.08
C TRP A 109 4.43 10.95 12.59
N ALA A 110 4.46 9.70 13.03
CA ALA A 110 5.65 9.06 13.56
C ALA A 110 6.51 8.42 12.46
N ASN A 111 7.74 8.04 12.82
CA ASN A 111 8.69 7.41 11.91
C ASN A 111 8.61 5.88 11.86
N ASN A 112 7.57 5.27 12.44
CA ASN A 112 7.43 3.80 12.53
C ASN A 112 7.50 3.08 11.19
N SER A 113 7.05 3.72 10.10
CA SER A 113 7.08 3.16 8.75
C SER A 113 8.49 3.05 8.17
N VAL A 114 9.41 3.93 8.58
CA VAL A 114 10.78 4.00 8.06
C VAL A 114 11.58 2.72 8.33
N THR A 115 11.24 2.03 9.41
CA THR A 115 11.91 0.78 9.84
C THR A 115 11.15 -0.49 9.43
N SER A 116 10.11 -0.36 8.61
CA SER A 116 9.37 -1.52 8.10
C SER A 116 10.28 -2.40 7.25
N VAL A 117 10.10 -3.70 7.40
CA VAL A 117 10.86 -4.73 6.67
C VAL A 117 9.86 -5.51 5.82
N ASP A 118 10.09 -5.54 4.52
CA ASP A 118 9.27 -6.36 3.62
C ASP A 118 9.46 -7.85 3.93
N PRO A 119 8.39 -8.64 4.02
CA PRO A 119 8.47 -10.05 4.41
C PRO A 119 9.11 -10.94 3.37
N ILE A 120 9.12 -10.57 2.08
CA ILE A 120 9.76 -11.33 1.01
C ILE A 120 11.22 -10.93 0.87
N SER A 121 11.49 -9.66 0.63
CA SER A 121 12.86 -9.18 0.39
C SER A 121 13.73 -9.15 1.64
N LYS A 122 13.11 -9.18 2.83
CA LYS A 122 13.75 -8.97 4.15
C LYS A 122 14.55 -7.65 4.22
N LYS A 123 14.20 -6.68 3.39
CA LYS A 123 14.86 -5.37 3.32
C LYS A 123 13.95 -4.28 3.86
N GLN A 124 14.56 -3.22 4.33
CA GLN A 124 13.90 -1.95 4.56
C GLN A 124 13.91 -1.20 3.23
N ASP A 125 12.78 -1.15 2.58
CA ASP A 125 12.59 -0.56 1.25
C ASP A 125 11.68 0.66 1.28
N PHE A 126 11.39 1.17 2.47
CA PHE A 126 10.66 2.41 2.67
C PHE A 126 11.22 3.53 1.78
N GLU A 127 10.35 4.17 1.02
CA GLU A 127 10.71 5.26 0.12
C GLU A 127 10.17 6.60 0.58
N GLY A 128 8.91 6.66 1.03
CA GLY A 128 8.35 7.95 1.33
C GLY A 128 6.98 7.96 2.01
N PHE A 129 6.47 9.19 2.16
CA PHE A 129 5.16 9.48 2.70
C PHE A 129 4.32 10.25 1.70
N ASN A 130 3.05 9.87 1.58
CA ASN A 130 2.04 10.64 0.88
C ASN A 130 1.06 11.23 1.89
N VAL A 131 0.70 12.49 1.70
CA VAL A 131 -0.31 13.18 2.50
C VAL A 131 -1.55 13.39 1.65
N TYR A 132 -2.67 12.97 2.19
CA TYR A 132 -3.98 13.09 1.54
C TYR A 132 -4.90 13.98 2.36
N ALA A 133 -5.80 14.66 1.67
CA ALA A 133 -6.88 15.40 2.29
C ALA A 133 -8.15 15.33 1.45
N THR A 134 -9.29 15.46 2.11
CA THR A 134 -10.58 15.63 1.42
C THR A 134 -10.81 17.09 1.06
N SER A 135 -11.75 17.32 0.15
CA SER A 135 -12.33 18.65 -0.01
C SER A 135 -13.03 19.08 1.29
N THR A 136 -13.09 20.40 1.49
CA THR A 136 -13.76 20.97 2.66
C THR A 136 -15.25 20.65 2.68
N GLY A 137 -15.75 20.21 3.83
CA GLY A 137 -17.15 19.87 4.03
C GLY A 137 -17.61 18.60 3.31
N PHE A 138 -16.71 17.68 3.02
CA PHE A 138 -16.99 16.46 2.24
C PHE A 138 -18.14 15.60 2.76
N ASP A 139 -18.41 15.61 4.05
CA ASP A 139 -19.49 14.84 4.69
C ASP A 139 -20.86 15.52 4.66
N VAL A 140 -20.96 16.78 4.18
CA VAL A 140 -22.19 17.60 4.29
C VAL A 140 -23.31 17.07 3.39
N PHE A 141 -23.00 16.32 2.34
CA PHE A 141 -23.93 15.86 1.33
C PHE A 141 -24.39 14.41 1.44
N GLY A 142 -24.01 13.70 2.51
CA GLY A 142 -24.78 12.54 2.96
C GLY A 142 -24.36 11.16 2.49
N THR A 143 -23.28 10.97 1.71
CA THR A 143 -22.71 9.64 1.40
C THR A 143 -21.22 9.74 1.21
N PRO A 144 -20.44 9.98 2.26
CA PRO A 144 -19.01 10.12 2.10
C PRO A 144 -18.38 8.76 1.85
N ASN A 145 -17.85 8.56 0.68
CA ASN A 145 -16.89 7.53 0.42
C ASN A 145 -15.49 8.14 0.61
N LEU A 146 -14.95 8.04 1.81
CA LEU A 146 -13.66 8.64 2.15
C LEU A 146 -12.56 8.25 1.15
N ALA A 147 -12.61 7.03 0.61
CA ALA A 147 -11.64 6.56 -0.38
C ALA A 147 -11.69 7.34 -1.69
N GLU A 148 -12.87 7.80 -2.11
CA GLU A 148 -13.06 8.56 -3.35
C GLU A 148 -12.81 10.06 -3.14
N ASP A 149 -13.01 10.56 -1.91
CA ASP A 149 -12.88 11.97 -1.57
C ASP A 149 -11.44 12.37 -1.20
N LEU A 150 -10.60 11.42 -0.78
CA LEU A 150 -9.20 11.67 -0.47
C LEU A 150 -8.39 11.95 -1.75
N SER A 151 -7.73 13.10 -1.78
CA SER A 151 -6.84 13.51 -2.86
C SER A 151 -5.43 13.71 -2.33
N LEU A 152 -4.42 13.33 -3.11
CA LEU A 152 -3.01 13.57 -2.78
C LEU A 152 -2.74 15.08 -2.76
N VAL A 153 -2.28 15.59 -1.62
CA VAL A 153 -1.96 17.02 -1.45
C VAL A 153 -0.46 17.28 -1.32
N ALA A 154 0.31 16.29 -0.87
CA ALA A 154 1.77 16.37 -0.82
C ALA A 154 2.38 14.97 -0.84
N SER A 155 3.61 14.87 -1.35
CA SER A 155 4.41 13.65 -1.36
C SER A 155 5.85 14.00 -1.01
N PHE A 156 6.48 13.17 -0.17
CA PHE A 156 7.85 13.33 0.30
C PHE A 156 8.55 11.99 0.22
N ASP A 157 9.72 11.95 -0.42
CA ASP A 157 10.46 10.72 -0.65
C ASP A 157 11.95 10.85 -0.35
N SER A 158 12.62 9.73 -0.28
CA SER A 158 14.06 9.65 -0.04
C SER A 158 14.85 10.31 -1.17
N ILE A 159 15.96 10.95 -0.82
CA ILE A 159 16.85 11.57 -1.80
C ILE A 159 17.99 10.62 -2.21
N GLY A 160 18.47 10.78 -3.45
CA GLY A 160 19.67 10.08 -3.93
C GLY A 160 19.41 8.72 -4.54
N ASN A 161 18.20 8.47 -5.00
CA ASN A 161 17.84 7.29 -5.78
C ASN A 161 17.12 7.69 -7.09
N ASP A 162 16.82 6.70 -7.93
CA ASP A 162 16.18 6.90 -9.24
C ASP A 162 14.64 6.82 -9.17
N TYR A 163 14.06 6.83 -7.94
CA TYR A 163 12.63 6.70 -7.71
C TYR A 163 12.04 8.00 -7.18
N GLY A 164 10.82 8.33 -7.60
CA GLY A 164 10.04 9.44 -7.07
C GLY A 164 10.57 10.83 -7.43
N MET A 165 10.35 11.78 -6.53
CA MET A 165 10.68 13.20 -6.74
C MET A 165 12.02 13.60 -6.15
N ASN A 166 12.62 12.75 -5.30
CA ASN A 166 13.87 13.02 -4.59
C ASN A 166 13.85 14.35 -3.79
N ASN A 167 12.72 14.67 -3.16
CA ASN A 167 12.53 15.95 -2.48
C ASN A 167 12.88 15.92 -0.99
N GLY A 168 13.08 14.74 -0.41
CA GLY A 168 13.50 14.55 0.97
C GLY A 168 12.44 14.89 2.01
N PHE A 169 12.77 14.63 3.27
CA PHE A 169 11.84 14.82 4.40
C PHE A 169 12.06 16.15 5.14
N ALA A 170 13.07 16.94 4.78
CA ALA A 170 13.37 18.18 5.47
C ALA A 170 12.18 19.15 5.57
N PRO A 171 11.31 19.29 4.53
CA PRO A 171 10.17 20.20 4.61
C PRO A 171 9.11 19.83 5.67
N VAL A 172 9.05 18.57 6.08
CA VAL A 172 8.04 18.05 7.00
C VAL A 172 8.62 17.53 8.32
N LYS A 173 9.94 17.37 8.40
CA LYS A 173 10.60 16.89 9.60
C LYS A 173 10.62 17.96 10.69
N LEU A 174 10.09 17.64 11.85
CA LEU A 174 10.11 18.54 13.00
C LEU A 174 11.52 18.67 13.58
N LEU A 175 11.93 19.88 13.92
CA LEU A 175 13.20 20.15 14.62
C LEU A 175 13.21 19.52 16.01
N THR A 176 12.04 19.51 16.66
CA THR A 176 11.80 18.83 17.93
C THR A 176 10.55 17.96 17.76
N PRO A 177 10.67 16.64 17.91
CA PRO A 177 9.53 15.75 17.84
C PRO A 177 8.42 16.15 18.83
N LYS A 178 7.17 15.98 18.42
CA LYS A 178 6.00 16.34 19.23
C LYS A 178 5.48 15.12 19.96
N ILE A 179 5.11 15.31 21.22
CA ILE A 179 4.39 14.34 22.04
C ILE A 179 3.12 15.03 22.53
N PHE A 180 1.97 14.41 22.32
CA PHE A 180 0.71 14.94 22.82
C PHE A 180 0.44 14.47 24.23
N GLU A 181 -0.33 15.24 24.96
CA GLU A 181 -0.75 14.88 26.32
C GLU A 181 -1.52 13.55 26.31
N ASN A 182 -1.18 12.66 27.23
CA ASN A 182 -1.71 11.29 27.32
C ASN A 182 -1.45 10.39 26.11
N ASP A 183 -0.44 10.71 25.29
CA ASP A 183 -0.01 9.91 24.15
C ASP A 183 1.42 9.39 24.39
N THR A 184 1.69 8.18 23.94
CA THR A 184 3.03 7.56 24.01
C THR A 184 3.78 7.63 22.69
N VAL A 185 3.09 8.07 21.63
CA VAL A 185 3.66 8.18 20.29
C VAL A 185 4.49 9.44 20.17
N ILE A 186 5.67 9.29 19.57
CA ILE A 186 6.55 10.40 19.21
C ILE A 186 6.31 10.72 17.74
N TYR A 187 5.93 11.95 17.46
CA TYR A 187 5.64 12.43 16.12
C TYR A 187 6.83 13.22 15.59
N ASP A 188 7.47 12.69 14.57
CA ASP A 188 8.71 13.24 13.99
C ASP A 188 8.45 14.19 12.83
N TYR A 189 7.28 14.11 12.23
CA TYR A 189 6.91 14.84 11.02
C TYR A 189 5.60 15.57 11.19
N ALA A 190 5.42 16.66 10.42
CA ALA A 190 4.16 17.39 10.36
C ALA A 190 3.96 18.03 8.99
N TYR A 191 2.70 18.14 8.56
CA TYR A 191 2.28 18.88 7.39
C TYR A 191 1.04 19.71 7.72
N THR A 192 1.08 21.00 7.38
CA THR A 192 -0.04 21.93 7.61
C THR A 192 -0.73 22.23 6.29
N LEU A 193 -2.02 21.91 6.23
CA LEU A 193 -2.90 22.27 5.13
C LEU A 193 -3.59 23.60 5.43
N SER A 194 -3.43 24.56 4.55
CA SER A 194 -4.04 25.90 4.60
C SER A 194 -4.11 26.52 3.19
N PRO A 195 -5.07 27.43 2.91
CA PRO A 195 -6.15 27.87 3.80
C PRO A 195 -7.29 26.86 3.84
N LEU A 196 -7.89 26.68 5.03
CA LEU A 196 -9.10 25.91 5.24
C LEU A 196 -10.16 26.82 5.89
N PRO A 197 -11.44 26.77 5.48
CA PRO A 197 -12.49 27.54 6.13
C PRO A 197 -12.80 26.95 7.51
N ASN A 198 -12.89 27.83 8.51
CA ASN A 198 -13.23 27.45 9.87
C ASN A 198 -14.62 26.84 9.97
N GLY A 199 -14.79 25.83 10.81
CA GLY A 199 -16.05 25.15 11.06
C GLY A 199 -16.48 24.15 9.98
N TRP A 200 -15.67 23.95 8.93
CA TRP A 200 -15.94 22.97 7.89
C TRP A 200 -15.07 21.73 8.02
N GLN A 201 -15.71 20.57 7.98
CA GLN A 201 -15.03 19.30 8.14
C GLN A 201 -14.04 19.03 6.99
N THR A 202 -12.87 18.56 7.37
CA THR A 202 -11.84 18.03 6.46
C THR A 202 -11.27 16.76 7.08
N ALA A 203 -10.99 15.73 6.28
CA ALA A 203 -10.19 14.59 6.72
C ALA A 203 -8.79 14.68 6.12
N MET A 204 -7.80 14.24 6.88
CA MET A 204 -6.42 14.13 6.42
C MET A 204 -5.88 12.73 6.71
N ALA A 205 -5.04 12.21 5.87
CA ALA A 205 -4.38 10.91 6.06
C ALA A 205 -2.92 10.99 5.64
N VAL A 206 -2.09 10.17 6.26
CA VAL A 206 -0.70 9.94 5.82
C VAL A 206 -0.52 8.46 5.55
N THR A 207 0.06 8.15 4.41
CA THR A 207 0.48 6.81 4.03
C THR A 207 1.99 6.75 3.93
N ALA A 208 2.52 5.55 3.98
CA ALA A 208 3.90 5.25 3.67
C ALA A 208 3.96 4.34 2.44
N PHE A 209 4.94 4.53 1.60
CA PHE A 209 5.15 3.70 0.41
C PHE A 209 6.61 3.25 0.29
N ASP A 210 6.81 2.12 -0.36
CA ASP A 210 8.09 1.56 -0.71
C ASP A 210 8.46 1.89 -2.17
N LYS A 211 9.68 1.58 -2.56
CA LYS A 211 10.13 1.77 -3.94
C LYS A 211 9.88 0.57 -4.85
N GLY A 212 9.28 -0.50 -4.33
CA GLY A 212 9.16 -1.75 -5.05
C GLY A 212 10.53 -2.41 -5.31
N ASP A 213 10.54 -3.43 -6.15
CA ASP A 213 11.77 -4.11 -6.60
C ASP A 213 11.69 -4.37 -8.10
N LEU A 214 12.50 -3.62 -8.86
CA LEU A 214 12.58 -3.75 -10.32
C LEU A 214 13.09 -5.13 -10.76
N ASN A 215 13.90 -5.82 -9.95
CA ASN A 215 14.45 -7.12 -10.31
C ASN A 215 13.40 -8.24 -10.21
N SER A 216 12.48 -8.12 -9.27
CA SER A 216 11.36 -9.06 -9.11
C SER A 216 10.08 -8.60 -9.81
N GLY A 217 10.11 -7.42 -10.44
CA GLY A 217 8.93 -6.84 -11.10
C GLY A 217 7.82 -6.41 -10.13
N LEU A 218 8.17 -6.21 -8.85
CA LEU A 218 7.24 -5.73 -7.84
C LEU A 218 7.10 -4.21 -7.95
N GLU A 219 5.87 -3.77 -8.11
CA GLU A 219 5.53 -2.35 -8.08
C GLU A 219 5.63 -1.80 -6.65
N SER A 220 5.78 -0.47 -6.53
CA SER A 220 5.69 0.23 -5.25
C SER A 220 4.34 -0.03 -4.60
N LEU A 221 4.38 -0.38 -3.33
CA LEU A 221 3.20 -0.60 -2.52
C LEU A 221 3.02 0.55 -1.53
N GLU A 222 1.78 0.96 -1.35
CA GLU A 222 1.42 2.05 -0.46
C GLU A 222 0.45 1.56 0.63
N SER A 223 0.69 1.98 1.87
CA SER A 223 -0.18 1.67 3.00
C SER A 223 -1.53 2.36 2.86
N SER A 224 -2.57 1.84 3.53
CA SER A 224 -3.94 2.35 3.35
C SER A 224 -4.15 3.73 3.98
N ALA A 225 -4.57 4.70 3.18
CA ALA A 225 -5.02 6.02 3.64
C ALA A 225 -6.30 5.95 4.50
N LEU A 226 -7.11 4.90 4.35
CA LEU A 226 -8.37 4.74 5.09
C LEU A 226 -8.17 4.29 6.54
N ALA A 227 -7.03 3.68 6.84
CA ALA A 227 -6.77 3.15 8.17
C ALA A 227 -6.52 4.27 9.21
N ASN A 228 -6.13 5.46 8.76
CA ASN A 228 -5.75 6.59 9.61
C ASN A 228 -6.19 7.92 8.98
N GLY A 229 -7.49 8.08 8.76
CA GLY A 229 -8.07 9.31 8.20
C GLY A 229 -8.86 10.13 9.23
N PRO A 230 -8.19 10.75 10.23
CA PRO A 230 -8.89 11.55 11.23
C PRO A 230 -9.57 12.75 10.59
N ARG A 231 -10.78 13.03 11.08
CA ARG A 231 -11.57 14.20 10.68
C ARG A 231 -11.29 15.36 11.62
N VAL A 232 -11.26 16.55 11.06
CA VAL A 232 -10.97 17.77 11.80
C VAL A 232 -11.87 18.92 11.35
N PHE A 233 -12.17 19.82 12.25
CA PHE A 233 -12.89 21.06 11.98
C PHE A 233 -11.92 22.21 12.28
N PRO A 234 -11.32 22.86 11.26
CA PRO A 234 -10.51 24.05 11.47
C PRO A 234 -11.25 25.12 12.25
N GLY A 235 -10.54 25.89 13.07
CA GLY A 235 -11.07 26.95 13.91
C GLY A 235 -10.30 27.12 15.19
N LYS A 236 -10.56 28.21 15.92
CA LYS A 236 -10.11 28.38 17.29
C LYS A 236 -11.05 27.64 18.24
N GLU A 237 -10.46 26.90 19.19
CA GLU A 237 -11.12 26.54 20.43
C GLU A 237 -11.39 27.78 21.29
#